data_aa19cdf9dc61a926d2c343c86dbbe109
#
_entry.id   aa19cdf9dc61a926d2c343c86dbbe109
#
_cell.length_a   1.000
_cell.length_b   1.000
_cell.length_c   1.000
_cell.angle_alpha   90.00
_cell.angle_beta   90.00
_cell.angle_gamma   90.00
#
_symmetry.space_group_name_H-M   'P 1'
#
loop_
_entity.id
_entity.type
_entity.pdbx_description
1 polymer ?
#
loop_
_entity_poly.entity_id
_entity_poly.type
_entity_poly.pdbx_seq_one_letter_code
_entity_poly.pdbx_strand_id
1 'polypeptide(L)'
;VGEQADTLYQAIQAFAGFGFAESHALSFGLLVYASAWLRLHYPAAFLAAMLRAQPMGFYSPQSLVADARRHGVQVLRPCILRSGVHAGMEGSGGPTGSPGCLPDDQPPPAEIFDRAAHFDCDDHRRDGAFAVRQGLATIRGIGENLAARIVAERESAGPYGDLVDLAHRVGMGTPQLEALAAADAFETLGMT
;
A
#
# COMPACT_ATOMS: atom_id res chain seq x y z
N VAL A 1 -43.37 24.23 17.66
CA VAL A 1 -41.90 24.50 17.55
C VAL A 1 -41.26 24.36 18.93
N GLY A 2 -41.94 24.70 20.05
CA GLY A 2 -41.39 24.61 21.42
C GLY A 2 -41.05 23.20 21.86
N GLU A 3 -41.99 22.25 21.77
CA GLU A 3 -41.84 20.89 22.28
C GLU A 3 -40.71 20.10 21.58
N GLN A 4 -40.53 20.29 20.26
CA GLN A 4 -39.43 19.68 19.52
C GLN A 4 -38.07 20.32 19.88
N ALA A 5 -38.03 21.62 20.14
CA ALA A 5 -36.83 22.30 20.58
C ALA A 5 -36.42 21.84 21.99
N ASP A 6 -37.40 21.66 22.91
CA ASP A 6 -37.13 21.17 24.25
C ASP A 6 -36.65 19.73 24.25
N THR A 7 -37.22 18.86 23.41
CA THR A 7 -36.77 17.47 23.22
C THR A 7 -35.33 17.42 22.68
N LEU A 8 -35.03 18.27 21.67
CA LEU A 8 -33.68 18.35 21.11
C LEU A 8 -32.67 18.86 22.16
N TYR A 9 -33.05 19.90 22.91
CA TYR A 9 -32.22 20.44 23.98
C TYR A 9 -31.90 19.39 25.05
N GLN A 10 -32.90 18.64 25.50
CA GLN A 10 -32.72 17.56 26.47
C GLN A 10 -31.80 16.45 25.94
N ALA A 11 -31.93 16.09 24.65
CA ALA A 11 -31.06 15.12 24.01
C ALA A 11 -29.60 15.61 23.94
N ILE A 12 -29.39 16.88 23.60
CA ILE A 12 -28.05 17.49 23.58
C ILE A 12 -27.46 17.55 25.00
N GLN A 13 -28.26 17.91 25.99
CA GLN A 13 -27.84 17.98 27.38
C GLN A 13 -27.45 16.60 27.94
N ALA A 14 -28.24 15.56 27.63
CA ALA A 14 -27.92 14.18 28.00
C ALA A 14 -26.61 13.73 27.33
N PHE A 15 -26.37 14.10 26.05
CA PHE A 15 -25.13 13.81 25.33
C PHE A 15 -23.94 14.56 25.92
N ALA A 16 -24.08 15.82 26.29
CA ALA A 16 -23.02 16.60 26.96
C ALA A 16 -22.58 16.00 28.30
N GLY A 17 -23.51 15.33 29.02
CA GLY A 17 -23.21 14.61 30.27
C GLY A 17 -22.50 13.27 30.09
N PHE A 18 -22.39 12.75 28.84
CA PHE A 18 -21.78 11.45 28.57
C PHE A 18 -20.25 11.46 28.77
N GLY A 19 -19.61 12.65 28.73
CA GLY A 19 -18.19 12.81 28.95
C GLY A 19 -17.34 12.33 27.77
N PHE A 20 -16.04 12.21 28.01
CA PHE A 20 -15.07 11.74 27.02
C PHE A 20 -15.09 10.21 26.93
N ALA A 21 -15.08 9.68 25.71
CA ALA A 21 -15.07 8.23 25.48
C ALA A 21 -13.66 7.65 25.69
N GLU A 22 -13.26 7.46 26.95
CA GLU A 22 -11.91 7.00 27.32
C GLU A 22 -11.52 5.66 26.69
N SER A 23 -12.41 4.68 26.66
CA SER A 23 -12.17 3.37 26.04
C SER A 23 -11.92 3.47 24.54
N HIS A 24 -12.62 4.37 23.85
CA HIS A 24 -12.39 4.65 22.44
C HIS A 24 -11.02 5.31 22.21
N ALA A 25 -10.68 6.31 23.01
CA ALA A 25 -9.39 7.00 22.94
C ALA A 25 -8.23 6.05 23.22
N LEU A 26 -8.34 5.16 24.20
CA LEU A 26 -7.33 4.15 24.52
C LEU A 26 -7.14 3.17 23.36
N SER A 27 -8.23 2.69 22.77
CA SER A 27 -8.19 1.79 21.62
C SER A 27 -7.51 2.44 20.42
N PHE A 28 -7.85 3.70 20.12
CA PHE A 28 -7.18 4.46 19.06
C PHE A 28 -5.72 4.75 19.38
N GLY A 29 -5.38 5.04 20.63
CA GLY A 29 -4.00 5.20 21.08
C GLY A 29 -3.14 3.97 20.78
N LEU A 30 -3.68 2.77 21.06
CA LEU A 30 -3.02 1.50 20.74
C LEU A 30 -2.81 1.32 19.22
N LEU A 31 -3.85 1.60 18.41
CA LEU A 31 -3.75 1.50 16.95
C LEU A 31 -2.74 2.50 16.38
N VAL A 32 -2.72 3.73 16.88
CA VAL A 32 -1.74 4.76 16.45
C VAL A 32 -0.32 4.30 16.78
N TYR A 33 -0.10 3.79 17.99
CA TYR A 33 1.22 3.29 18.40
C TYR A 33 1.67 2.13 17.51
N ALA A 34 0.83 1.13 17.30
CA ALA A 34 1.13 -0.01 16.44
C ALA A 34 1.41 0.42 14.99
N SER A 35 0.61 1.36 14.46
CA SER A 35 0.80 1.89 13.11
C SER A 35 2.10 2.67 12.97
N ALA A 36 2.44 3.50 13.96
CA ALA A 36 3.70 4.24 13.99
C ALA A 36 4.91 3.30 14.05
N TRP A 37 4.82 2.26 14.88
CA TRP A 37 5.85 1.24 15.01
C TRP A 37 6.06 0.48 13.69
N LEU A 38 4.98 0.02 13.04
CA LEU A 38 5.06 -0.64 11.74
C LEU A 38 5.63 0.28 10.67
N ARG A 39 5.23 1.54 10.65
CA ARG A 39 5.75 2.52 9.69
C ARG A 39 7.25 2.80 9.88
N LEU A 40 7.74 2.76 11.12
CA LEU A 40 9.15 2.96 11.43
C LEU A 40 9.99 1.74 11.02
N HIS A 41 9.57 0.55 11.47
CA HIS A 41 10.38 -0.65 11.31
C HIS A 41 10.17 -1.38 9.98
N TYR A 42 8.97 -1.28 9.40
CA TYR A 42 8.58 -1.97 8.17
C TYR A 42 7.87 -1.03 7.18
N PRO A 43 8.52 0.08 6.77
CA PRO A 43 7.88 1.10 5.94
C PRO A 43 7.44 0.58 4.56
N ALA A 44 8.14 -0.38 3.96
CA ALA A 44 7.74 -0.98 2.68
C ALA A 44 6.51 -1.86 2.85
N ALA A 45 6.49 -2.73 3.88
CA ALA A 45 5.32 -3.56 4.18
C ALA A 45 4.10 -2.70 4.55
N PHE A 46 4.32 -1.65 5.34
CA PHE A 46 3.27 -0.70 5.70
C PHE A 46 2.68 0.00 4.46
N LEU A 47 3.52 0.51 3.55
CA LEU A 47 3.06 1.10 2.30
C LEU A 47 2.27 0.10 1.46
N ALA A 48 2.78 -1.12 1.28
CA ALA A 48 2.08 -2.15 0.50
C ALA A 48 0.69 -2.45 1.07
N ALA A 49 0.57 -2.57 2.40
CA ALA A 49 -0.70 -2.78 3.08
C ALA A 49 -1.67 -1.59 2.89
N MET A 50 -1.17 -0.34 3.02
CA MET A 50 -1.97 0.87 2.83
C MET A 50 -2.48 1.01 1.39
N LEU A 51 -1.66 0.64 0.39
CA LEU A 51 -2.08 0.63 -1.01
C LEU A 51 -3.13 -0.46 -1.31
N ARG A 52 -3.07 -1.60 -0.61
CA ARG A 52 -4.08 -2.67 -0.72
C ARG A 52 -5.41 -2.33 -0.03
N ALA A 53 -5.35 -1.49 1.00
CA ALA A 53 -6.53 -1.05 1.75
C ALA A 53 -7.32 0.09 1.05
N GLN A 54 -6.91 0.51 -0.14
CA GLN A 54 -7.65 1.52 -0.91
C GLN A 54 -9.01 0.99 -1.39
N PRO A 55 -10.05 1.84 -1.49
CA PRO A 55 -10.00 3.30 -1.28
C PRO A 55 -10.04 3.72 0.20
N MET A 56 -9.20 4.70 0.56
CA MET A 56 -9.16 5.31 1.89
C MET A 56 -9.58 6.79 1.81
N GLY A 57 -10.24 7.30 2.88
CA GLY A 57 -10.87 8.60 2.84
C GLY A 57 -9.93 9.82 2.81
N PHE A 58 -8.73 9.73 3.40
CA PHE A 58 -7.88 10.89 3.65
C PHE A 58 -6.63 10.98 2.79
N TYR A 59 -6.11 9.86 2.30
CA TYR A 59 -4.84 9.81 1.57
C TYR A 59 -4.98 9.12 0.23
N SER A 60 -4.59 9.83 -0.83
CA SER A 60 -4.51 9.22 -2.16
C SER A 60 -3.33 8.25 -2.25
N PRO A 61 -3.39 7.24 -3.14
CA PRO A 61 -2.24 6.36 -3.40
C PRO A 61 -0.97 7.13 -3.75
N GLN A 62 -1.09 8.23 -4.51
CA GLN A 62 0.04 9.07 -4.90
C GLN A 62 0.69 9.75 -3.71
N SER A 63 -0.11 10.24 -2.75
CA SER A 63 0.40 10.86 -1.53
C SER A 63 1.16 9.86 -0.66
N LEU A 64 0.64 8.64 -0.54
CA LEU A 64 1.29 7.55 0.21
C LEU A 64 2.63 7.16 -0.43
N VAL A 65 2.65 7.01 -1.76
CA VAL A 65 3.88 6.68 -2.50
C VAL A 65 4.90 7.80 -2.39
N ALA A 66 4.49 9.06 -2.51
CA ALA A 66 5.39 10.20 -2.39
C ALA A 66 5.99 10.30 -0.98
N ASP A 67 5.19 10.06 0.04
CA ASP A 67 5.64 10.04 1.43
C ASP A 67 6.65 8.90 1.68
N ALA A 68 6.32 7.69 1.26
CA ALA A 68 7.20 6.53 1.42
C ALA A 68 8.55 6.71 0.71
N ARG A 69 8.55 7.29 -0.50
CA ARG A 69 9.80 7.61 -1.23
C ARG A 69 10.68 8.62 -0.48
N ARG A 70 10.08 9.62 0.17
CA ARG A 70 10.81 10.58 1.01
C ARG A 70 11.47 9.91 2.22
N HIS A 71 10.92 8.77 2.66
CA HIS A 71 11.46 7.96 3.75
C HIS A 71 12.28 6.75 3.24
N GLY A 72 12.86 6.85 2.05
CA GLY A 72 13.80 5.86 1.53
C GLY A 72 13.17 4.56 1.00
N VAL A 73 11.83 4.44 0.95
CA VAL A 73 11.20 3.24 0.39
C VAL A 73 11.28 3.27 -1.13
N GLN A 74 11.89 2.24 -1.72
CA GLN A 74 11.88 2.06 -3.16
C GLN A 74 10.50 1.62 -3.62
N VAL A 75 9.88 2.39 -4.53
CA VAL A 75 8.56 2.07 -5.09
C VAL A 75 8.69 1.91 -6.59
N LEU A 76 8.43 0.68 -7.03
CA LEU A 76 8.50 0.24 -8.41
C LEU A 76 7.16 0.44 -9.11
N ARG A 77 7.20 0.80 -10.39
CA ARG A 77 6.02 0.97 -11.24
C ARG A 77 5.29 -0.37 -11.47
N PRO A 78 4.01 -0.34 -11.85
CA PRO A 78 3.34 -1.54 -12.33
C PRO A 78 4.11 -2.18 -13.49
N CYS A 79 4.13 -3.50 -13.55
CA CYS A 79 4.77 -4.25 -14.62
C CYS A 79 3.94 -5.49 -14.97
N ILE A 80 3.62 -5.68 -16.23
CA ILE A 80 2.78 -6.81 -16.68
C ILE A 80 3.41 -8.17 -16.39
N LEU A 81 4.75 -8.25 -16.35
CA LEU A 81 5.46 -9.50 -16.07
C LEU A 81 5.67 -9.78 -14.59
N ARG A 82 5.58 -8.75 -13.71
CA ARG A 82 5.98 -8.88 -12.30
C ARG A 82 4.89 -8.50 -11.31
N SER A 83 4.06 -7.51 -11.64
CA SER A 83 3.03 -7.03 -10.71
C SER A 83 1.96 -8.09 -10.48
N GLY A 84 1.51 -8.16 -9.22
CA GLY A 84 0.24 -8.78 -8.88
C GLY A 84 -0.95 -7.86 -9.21
N VAL A 85 -2.13 -8.30 -8.84
CA VAL A 85 -3.36 -7.48 -8.93
C VAL A 85 -3.22 -6.24 -8.05
N HIS A 86 -2.82 -6.42 -6.81
CA HIS A 86 -2.58 -5.37 -5.83
C HIS A 86 -1.09 -5.14 -5.59
N ALA A 87 -0.76 -4.06 -4.88
CA ALA A 87 0.61 -3.78 -4.48
C ALA A 87 1.20 -4.91 -3.63
N GLY A 88 2.49 -5.17 -3.81
CA GLY A 88 3.21 -6.21 -3.10
C GLY A 88 4.65 -5.84 -2.82
N MET A 89 5.31 -6.63 -1.99
CA MET A 89 6.74 -6.49 -1.72
C MET A 89 7.54 -7.33 -2.72
N GLU A 90 8.65 -6.78 -3.20
CA GLU A 90 9.60 -7.43 -4.11
C GLU A 90 11.01 -7.27 -3.53
N GLY A 91 11.78 -8.35 -3.46
CA GLY A 91 13.18 -8.28 -3.03
C GLY A 91 14.00 -7.38 -3.96
N SER A 92 14.82 -6.51 -3.43
CA SER A 92 15.64 -5.56 -4.19
C SER A 92 16.73 -6.23 -5.03
N GLY A 93 16.92 -7.53 -4.88
CA GLY A 93 17.91 -8.34 -5.63
C GLY A 93 17.42 -8.98 -6.94
N GLY A 94 16.21 -8.67 -7.43
CA GLY A 94 15.69 -9.23 -8.70
C GLY A 94 14.72 -10.41 -8.51
N PRO A 95 14.30 -11.07 -9.61
CA PRO A 95 13.17 -12.02 -9.65
C PRO A 95 13.35 -13.36 -8.92
N THR A 96 14.48 -13.60 -8.31
CA THR A 96 14.80 -14.86 -7.61
C THR A 96 14.65 -14.81 -6.09
N GLY A 97 14.20 -13.68 -5.55
CA GLY A 97 13.88 -13.61 -4.13
C GLY A 97 12.53 -14.26 -3.87
N SER A 98 12.49 -15.55 -3.48
CA SER A 98 11.41 -16.01 -2.60
C SER A 98 11.17 -14.92 -1.55
N PRO A 99 9.93 -14.69 -1.10
CA PRO A 99 9.72 -13.87 0.09
C PRO A 99 10.51 -14.54 1.22
N GLY A 100 11.79 -14.21 1.30
CA GLY A 100 12.64 -14.64 2.38
C GLY A 100 11.94 -14.23 3.66
N CYS A 101 11.87 -15.13 4.62
CA CYS A 101 11.47 -14.80 5.98
C CYS A 101 12.07 -13.44 6.32
N LEU A 102 11.23 -12.54 6.79
CA LEU A 102 11.70 -11.32 7.43
C LEU A 102 12.79 -11.72 8.41
N PRO A 103 13.94 -11.04 8.42
CA PRO A 103 15.02 -11.37 9.34
C PRO A 103 14.45 -11.45 10.74
N ASP A 104 14.93 -12.43 11.48
CA ASP A 104 14.50 -12.85 12.82
C ASP A 104 13.80 -11.74 13.62
N ASP A 105 12.55 -12.01 13.99
CA ASP A 105 11.66 -11.10 14.74
C ASP A 105 12.11 -10.89 16.20
N GLN A 106 13.37 -10.65 16.43
CA GLN A 106 13.77 -10.15 17.73
C GLN A 106 13.30 -8.70 17.84
N PRO A 107 12.42 -8.40 18.82
CA PRO A 107 12.08 -7.02 19.09
C PRO A 107 13.39 -6.26 19.33
N PRO A 108 13.53 -5.04 18.78
CA PRO A 108 14.70 -4.23 19.08
C PRO A 108 14.81 -4.11 20.61
N PRO A 109 16.03 -4.05 21.15
CA PRO A 109 16.22 -3.74 22.56
C PRO A 109 15.42 -2.47 22.86
N ALA A 110 14.75 -2.46 24.02
CA ALA A 110 14.00 -1.28 24.48
C ALA A 110 15.01 -0.13 24.67
N GLU A 111 15.27 0.60 23.62
CA GLU A 111 16.12 1.76 23.65
C GLU A 111 15.37 2.86 24.42
N ILE A 112 16.03 3.41 25.42
CA ILE A 112 15.55 4.59 26.12
C ILE A 112 15.53 5.72 25.08
N PHE A 113 14.34 6.25 24.81
CA PHE A 113 14.16 7.34 23.86
C PHE A 113 14.88 8.59 24.36
N ASP A 114 16.03 8.89 23.77
CA ASP A 114 16.76 10.12 24.00
C ASP A 114 16.32 11.19 22.99
N ARG A 115 15.62 12.22 23.45
CA ARG A 115 15.18 13.34 22.62
C ARG A 115 16.34 14.15 22.03
N ALA A 116 17.54 14.06 22.60
CA ALA A 116 18.72 14.79 22.14
C ALA A 116 19.55 14.00 21.13
N ALA A 117 19.33 12.67 21.01
CA ALA A 117 20.01 11.85 20.04
C ALA A 117 19.50 12.17 18.63
N HIS A 118 20.42 12.21 17.67
CA HIS A 118 20.06 12.29 16.25
C HIS A 118 19.38 10.97 15.87
N PHE A 119 18.07 11.06 15.59
CA PHE A 119 17.28 9.89 15.24
C PHE A 119 17.38 9.65 13.73
N ASP A 120 18.05 8.58 13.34
CA ASP A 120 18.06 8.10 11.95
C ASP A 120 17.02 7.00 11.79
N CYS A 121 16.03 7.24 10.93
CA CYS A 121 14.99 6.27 10.63
C CYS A 121 15.54 5.00 9.96
N ASP A 122 16.67 5.11 9.24
CA ASP A 122 17.26 4.00 8.52
C ASP A 122 17.84 2.94 9.45
N ASP A 123 18.32 3.33 10.64
CA ASP A 123 18.83 2.40 11.67
C ASP A 123 17.72 1.48 12.22
N HIS A 124 16.47 1.89 12.14
CA HIS A 124 15.31 1.14 12.63
C HIS A 124 14.62 0.32 11.53
N ARG A 125 14.95 0.55 10.28
CA ARG A 125 14.30 -0.10 9.15
C ARG A 125 14.74 -1.55 9.01
N ARG A 126 13.76 -2.48 9.02
CA ARG A 126 13.99 -3.93 8.93
C ARG A 126 13.67 -4.52 7.55
N ASP A 127 12.93 -3.81 6.74
CA ASP A 127 12.53 -4.23 5.39
C ASP A 127 13.31 -3.53 4.27
N GLY A 128 14.51 -3.03 4.56
CA GLY A 128 15.36 -2.31 3.61
C GLY A 128 15.76 -3.11 2.36
N ALA A 129 15.72 -4.43 2.44
CA ALA A 129 15.98 -5.33 1.31
C ALA A 129 14.76 -5.48 0.36
N PHE A 130 13.66 -4.80 0.64
CA PHE A 130 12.43 -4.91 -0.15
C PHE A 130 12.04 -3.59 -0.77
N ALA A 131 11.60 -3.67 -2.03
CA ALA A 131 10.88 -2.62 -2.74
C ALA A 131 9.38 -2.91 -2.74
N VAL A 132 8.58 -1.87 -2.90
CA VAL A 132 7.13 -2.02 -3.10
C VAL A 132 6.83 -1.89 -4.58
N ARG A 133 6.30 -2.96 -5.18
CA ARG A 133 5.78 -2.92 -6.55
C ARG A 133 4.30 -2.58 -6.54
N GLN A 134 3.92 -1.58 -7.32
CA GLN A 134 2.51 -1.22 -7.50
C GLN A 134 1.77 -2.32 -8.25
N GLY A 135 0.52 -2.56 -7.87
CA GLY A 135 -0.35 -3.54 -8.51
C GLY A 135 -0.94 -3.03 -9.82
N LEU A 136 -1.33 -3.96 -10.70
CA LEU A 136 -1.97 -3.62 -11.98
C LEU A 136 -3.32 -2.93 -11.81
N ALA A 137 -4.09 -3.26 -10.78
CA ALA A 137 -5.38 -2.64 -10.50
C ALA A 137 -5.28 -1.14 -10.13
N THR A 138 -4.09 -0.63 -9.82
CA THR A 138 -3.88 0.80 -9.57
C THR A 138 -3.85 1.64 -10.85
N ILE A 139 -3.71 1.02 -12.00
CA ILE A 139 -3.67 1.69 -13.30
C ILE A 139 -5.09 2.11 -13.68
N ARG A 140 -5.27 3.38 -13.98
CA ARG A 140 -6.56 3.91 -14.42
C ARG A 140 -6.98 3.23 -15.72
N GLY A 141 -8.15 2.61 -15.75
CA GLY A 141 -8.66 1.85 -16.89
C GLY A 141 -8.37 0.33 -16.82
N ILE A 142 -7.57 -0.11 -15.83
CA ILE A 142 -7.33 -1.52 -15.53
C ILE A 142 -8.02 -1.84 -14.19
N GLY A 143 -9.24 -2.33 -14.24
CA GLY A 143 -9.94 -2.76 -13.03
C GLY A 143 -9.41 -4.09 -12.48
N GLU A 144 -9.81 -4.43 -11.25
CA GLU A 144 -9.37 -5.66 -10.57
C GLU A 144 -9.59 -6.94 -11.41
N ASN A 145 -10.74 -7.06 -12.08
CA ASN A 145 -11.05 -8.23 -12.89
C ASN A 145 -10.08 -8.39 -14.07
N LEU A 146 -9.72 -7.29 -14.73
CA LEU A 146 -8.76 -7.33 -15.83
C LEU A 146 -7.34 -7.59 -15.31
N ALA A 147 -6.96 -6.93 -14.22
CA ALA A 147 -5.68 -7.19 -13.56
C ALA A 147 -5.54 -8.67 -13.14
N ALA A 148 -6.61 -9.25 -12.58
CA ALA A 148 -6.63 -10.66 -12.21
C ALA A 148 -6.47 -11.59 -13.41
N ARG A 149 -7.10 -11.27 -14.54
CA ARG A 149 -6.95 -12.03 -15.80
C ARG A 149 -5.52 -11.95 -16.32
N ILE A 150 -4.89 -10.77 -16.31
CA ILE A 150 -3.49 -10.60 -16.71
C ILE A 150 -2.59 -11.49 -15.86
N VAL A 151 -2.78 -11.47 -14.55
CA VAL A 151 -1.97 -12.26 -13.62
C VAL A 151 -2.19 -13.77 -13.82
N ALA A 152 -3.45 -14.21 -13.85
CA ALA A 152 -3.80 -15.62 -14.01
C ALA A 152 -3.30 -16.21 -15.34
N GLU A 153 -3.42 -15.45 -16.42
CA GLU A 153 -2.97 -15.87 -17.75
C GLU A 153 -1.43 -15.99 -17.79
N ARG A 154 -0.74 -15.05 -17.17
CA ARG A 154 0.71 -15.11 -17.03
C ARG A 154 1.18 -16.31 -16.20
N GLU A 155 0.47 -16.63 -15.13
CA GLU A 155 0.81 -17.75 -14.24
C GLU A 155 0.54 -19.11 -14.89
N SER A 156 -0.51 -19.21 -15.73
CA SER A 156 -0.91 -20.46 -16.38
C SER A 156 -0.12 -20.77 -17.65
N ALA A 157 0.16 -19.76 -18.47
CA ALA A 157 0.77 -19.95 -19.80
C ALA A 157 2.15 -19.28 -19.95
N GLY A 158 2.73 -18.81 -18.84
CA GLY A 158 4.06 -18.18 -18.81
C GLY A 158 4.05 -16.69 -19.18
N PRO A 159 5.23 -16.05 -19.16
CA PRO A 159 5.36 -14.64 -19.43
C PRO A 159 4.88 -14.26 -20.83
N TYR A 160 4.47 -13.00 -20.99
CA TYR A 160 4.08 -12.47 -22.30
C TYR A 160 5.32 -12.19 -23.14
N GLY A 161 5.27 -12.60 -24.43
CA GLY A 161 6.35 -12.38 -25.38
C GLY A 161 6.38 -10.95 -25.93
N ASP A 162 5.19 -10.42 -26.24
CA ASP A 162 4.99 -9.07 -26.78
C ASP A 162 3.58 -8.54 -26.51
N LEU A 163 3.27 -7.34 -27.03
CA LEU A 163 1.95 -6.71 -26.87
C LEU A 163 0.82 -7.47 -27.59
N VAL A 164 1.11 -8.11 -28.70
CA VAL A 164 0.12 -8.84 -29.49
C VAL A 164 -0.27 -10.10 -28.73
N ASP A 165 0.71 -10.81 -28.19
CA ASP A 165 0.51 -11.98 -27.33
C ASP A 165 -0.32 -11.61 -26.09
N LEU A 166 0.05 -10.54 -25.39
CA LEU A 166 -0.72 -10.03 -24.25
C LEU A 166 -2.17 -9.69 -24.63
N ALA A 167 -2.37 -8.91 -25.71
CA ALA A 167 -3.69 -8.49 -26.16
C ALA A 167 -4.58 -9.68 -26.52
N HIS A 168 -4.02 -10.65 -27.23
CA HIS A 168 -4.73 -11.84 -27.68
C HIS A 168 -5.09 -12.77 -26.50
N ARG A 169 -4.11 -13.10 -25.66
CA ARG A 169 -4.30 -14.02 -24.51
C ARG A 169 -5.29 -13.47 -23.48
N VAL A 170 -5.19 -12.19 -23.17
CA VAL A 170 -6.05 -11.56 -22.16
C VAL A 170 -7.35 -11.01 -22.75
N GLY A 171 -7.44 -10.82 -24.06
CA GLY A 171 -8.60 -10.24 -24.75
C GLY A 171 -8.76 -8.76 -24.39
N MET A 172 -7.70 -7.96 -24.59
CA MET A 172 -7.68 -6.52 -24.33
C MET A 172 -7.83 -5.72 -25.63
N GLY A 173 -8.52 -4.58 -25.48
CA GLY A 173 -8.60 -3.59 -26.57
C GLY A 173 -7.55 -2.49 -26.46
N THR A 174 -7.49 -1.63 -27.45
CA THR A 174 -6.55 -0.49 -27.51
C THR A 174 -6.58 0.40 -26.28
N PRO A 175 -7.73 0.78 -25.69
CA PRO A 175 -7.73 1.65 -24.50
C PRO A 175 -7.02 1.08 -23.29
N GLN A 176 -7.09 -0.24 -23.11
CA GLN A 176 -6.40 -0.92 -22.00
C GLN A 176 -4.89 -1.00 -22.24
N LEU A 177 -4.47 -1.23 -23.48
CA LEU A 177 -3.05 -1.22 -23.85
C LEU A 177 -2.45 0.17 -23.71
N GLU A 178 -3.16 1.21 -24.11
CA GLU A 178 -2.77 2.61 -23.90
C GLU A 178 -2.63 2.95 -22.41
N ALA A 179 -3.56 2.47 -21.58
CA ALA A 179 -3.50 2.66 -20.13
C ALA A 179 -2.26 2.01 -19.50
N LEU A 180 -1.93 0.79 -19.94
CA LEU A 180 -0.73 0.07 -19.50
C LEU A 180 0.55 0.79 -19.98
N ALA A 181 0.56 1.28 -21.23
CA ALA A 181 1.69 2.04 -21.77
C ALA A 181 1.90 3.36 -21.03
N ALA A 182 0.82 4.11 -20.76
CA ALA A 182 0.89 5.34 -19.97
C ALA A 182 1.38 5.15 -18.54
N ALA A 183 1.23 3.94 -17.99
CA ALA A 183 1.75 3.56 -16.68
C ALA A 183 3.19 2.99 -16.73
N ASP A 184 3.84 2.98 -17.88
CA ASP A 184 5.15 2.33 -18.11
C ASP A 184 5.16 0.83 -17.74
N ALA A 185 4.03 0.14 -17.86
CA ALA A 185 3.90 -1.25 -17.44
C ALA A 185 4.64 -2.23 -18.37
N PHE A 186 5.18 -1.77 -19.51
CA PHE A 186 5.87 -2.54 -20.53
C PHE A 186 7.41 -2.43 -20.50
N GLU A 187 7.98 -1.72 -19.52
CA GLU A 187 9.43 -1.49 -19.41
C GLU A 187 10.24 -2.79 -19.57
N THR A 188 9.76 -3.89 -19.01
CA THR A 188 10.45 -5.19 -19.08
C THR A 188 10.33 -5.92 -20.41
N LEU A 189 9.44 -5.48 -21.31
CA LEU A 189 9.36 -5.98 -22.69
C LEU A 189 10.30 -5.22 -23.65
N GLY A 190 11.15 -4.31 -23.14
CA GLY A 190 12.05 -3.50 -23.96
C GLY A 190 11.32 -2.47 -24.83
N MET A 191 10.09 -2.13 -24.48
CA MET A 191 9.26 -1.15 -25.16
C MET A 191 9.15 0.07 -24.25
N THR A 192 9.83 1.14 -24.62
CA THR A 192 9.76 2.47 -23.99
C THR A 192 9.00 3.44 -24.86
#